data_9941d89953783d1a017bf02db2630d56
#
_entry.id   9941d89953783d1a017bf02db2630d56
#
_cell.length_a   1.000
_cell.length_b   1.000
_cell.length_c   1.000
_cell.angle_alpha   90.00
_cell.angle_beta   90.00
_cell.angle_gamma   90.00
#
_symmetry.space_group_name_H-M   'P 1'
#
loop_
_entity.id
_entity.type
_entity.pdbx_description
1 polymer ?
#
loop_
_entity_poly.entity_id
_entity_poly.type
_entity_poly.pdbx_seq_one_letter_code
_entity_poly.pdbx_strand_id
1 'polypeptide(L)'
;PFAGLGSRHNVSHWGCGAKEARISQAAWNRFYYYLTTDERSGNLMTEVRDAEQKLYDIDPMRLALPREKYPCTAPARLRVGPDWLAYVGNWMTEWERTGNTAYRDKIIAGMKSIAALPHGIFTGPGVLGFDPATGVLSYEGDPDLQRTEHLITIMGGFQVMNELMEMIDLPEWNRTWLTFAREYKEKARTITHNPFPVTRLTAYAAAKTGNRELAAEAWDELWHVWHNDKPFTVRRVEVPEVPAPVDENPVVCTNDAATWSLAAIYMQEVIPE
;
A
#
# COMPACT_ATOMS: atom_id res chain seq x y z
N PRO A 1 16.05 6.54 -18.77
CA PRO A 1 14.71 6.16 -18.34
C PRO A 1 14.78 5.45 -17.01
N PHE A 2 13.77 5.68 -16.17
CA PHE A 2 13.67 5.09 -14.83
C PHE A 2 12.70 3.90 -14.89
N ALA A 3 13.05 2.90 -15.67
CA ALA A 3 12.27 1.68 -15.76
C ALA A 3 12.04 1.06 -14.37
N GLY A 4 10.86 0.58 -14.12
CA GLY A 4 10.48 -0.02 -12.84
C GLY A 4 10.03 0.96 -11.76
N LEU A 5 10.09 2.26 -12.00
CA LEU A 5 9.52 3.26 -11.12
C LEU A 5 8.23 3.80 -11.72
N GLY A 6 7.10 3.42 -11.13
CA GLY A 6 5.80 3.87 -11.54
C GLY A 6 5.44 5.25 -11.00
N SER A 7 4.61 5.98 -11.73
CA SER A 7 3.95 7.18 -11.25
C SER A 7 2.51 7.21 -11.78
N ARG A 8 1.55 7.45 -10.90
CA ARG A 8 0.14 7.57 -11.30
C ARG A 8 -0.23 8.98 -11.79
N HIS A 9 0.68 9.92 -11.69
CA HIS A 9 0.48 11.31 -12.10
C HIS A 9 1.40 11.65 -13.27
N ASN A 10 1.09 12.71 -14.00
CA ASN A 10 1.97 13.25 -15.03
C ASN A 10 3.11 14.08 -14.40
N VAL A 11 4.09 14.48 -15.21
CA VAL A 11 5.28 15.21 -14.75
C VAL A 11 5.00 16.60 -14.18
N SER A 12 3.85 17.17 -14.42
CA SER A 12 3.45 18.48 -13.91
C SER A 12 2.60 18.43 -12.64
N HIS A 13 2.18 17.24 -12.21
CA HIS A 13 1.35 17.05 -11.02
C HIS A 13 2.21 16.68 -9.80
N TRP A 14 1.75 16.98 -8.58
CA TRP A 14 2.51 16.78 -7.34
C TRP A 14 3.13 15.38 -7.25
N GLY A 15 4.38 15.32 -6.86
CA GLY A 15 5.14 14.08 -6.72
C GLY A 15 5.66 13.47 -8.03
N CYS A 16 5.25 13.95 -9.19
CA CYS A 16 5.51 13.27 -10.45
C CYS A 16 6.86 13.50 -11.07
N GLY A 17 7.57 14.49 -10.67
CA GLY A 17 8.93 14.66 -11.11
C GLY A 17 9.90 13.63 -10.49
N ALA A 18 9.54 12.95 -9.36
CA ALA A 18 10.22 11.77 -8.86
C ALA A 18 9.50 10.52 -9.36
N LYS A 19 10.24 9.56 -9.79
CA LYS A 19 9.72 8.26 -10.17
C LYS A 19 9.64 7.41 -8.90
N GLU A 20 8.49 7.48 -8.24
CA GLU A 20 8.22 6.71 -7.03
C GLU A 20 7.57 5.38 -7.39
N ALA A 21 7.98 4.32 -6.72
CA ALA A 21 7.42 2.98 -6.91
C ALA A 21 6.12 2.81 -6.09
N ARG A 22 5.14 3.68 -6.29
CA ARG A 22 3.96 3.77 -5.41
C ARG A 22 3.01 2.59 -5.48
N ILE A 23 3.04 1.85 -6.56
CA ILE A 23 2.17 0.69 -6.81
C ILE A 23 3.03 -0.40 -7.41
N SER A 24 2.93 -1.62 -6.90
CA SER A 24 3.63 -2.75 -7.49
C SER A 24 3.07 -3.04 -8.88
N GLN A 25 3.90 -2.84 -9.89
CA GLN A 25 3.52 -3.15 -11.27
C GLN A 25 3.45 -4.66 -11.50
N ALA A 26 4.38 -5.43 -10.91
CA ALA A 26 4.40 -6.87 -11.07
C ALA A 26 3.19 -7.54 -10.40
N ALA A 27 2.88 -7.19 -9.15
CA ALA A 27 1.79 -7.81 -8.40
C ALA A 27 0.43 -7.71 -9.11
N TRP A 28 0.18 -6.62 -9.83
CA TRP A 28 -1.09 -6.44 -10.53
C TRP A 28 -1.08 -6.99 -11.96
N ASN A 29 0.05 -6.91 -12.67
CA ASN A 29 0.17 -7.46 -14.01
C ASN A 29 0.21 -8.99 -14.03
N ARG A 30 0.61 -9.66 -12.94
CA ARG A 30 0.69 -11.12 -12.88
C ARG A 30 -0.63 -11.82 -13.15
N PHE A 31 -1.76 -11.26 -12.71
CA PHE A 31 -3.09 -11.84 -12.96
C PHE A 31 -3.41 -11.90 -14.45
N TYR A 32 -3.13 -10.82 -15.18
CA TYR A 32 -3.30 -10.80 -16.62
C TYR A 32 -2.33 -11.78 -17.29
N TYR A 33 -1.08 -11.79 -16.88
CA TYR A 33 -0.08 -12.72 -17.40
C TYR A 33 -0.48 -14.19 -17.20
N TYR A 34 -0.93 -14.58 -16.00
CA TYR A 34 -1.33 -15.96 -15.72
C TYR A 34 -2.59 -16.38 -16.47
N LEU A 35 -3.48 -15.45 -16.76
CA LEU A 35 -4.69 -15.73 -17.53
C LEU A 35 -4.46 -15.80 -19.04
N THR A 36 -3.53 -15.03 -19.57
CA THR A 36 -3.35 -14.82 -21.01
C THR A 36 -2.03 -15.34 -21.56
N THR A 37 -1.04 -15.58 -20.70
CA THR A 37 0.34 -15.88 -21.09
C THR A 37 0.97 -14.79 -21.98
N ASP A 38 0.53 -13.54 -21.86
CA ASP A 38 1.07 -12.43 -22.63
C ASP A 38 2.52 -12.14 -22.24
N GLU A 39 3.45 -12.44 -23.15
CA GLU A 39 4.89 -12.28 -22.93
C GLU A 39 5.28 -10.84 -22.59
N ARG A 40 4.55 -9.85 -23.12
CA ARG A 40 4.83 -8.44 -22.82
C ARG A 40 4.57 -8.12 -21.34
N SER A 41 3.49 -8.64 -20.77
CA SER A 41 3.23 -8.54 -19.33
C SER A 41 4.31 -9.24 -18.51
N GLY A 42 4.79 -10.40 -18.97
CA GLY A 42 5.93 -11.11 -18.38
C GLY A 42 7.22 -10.28 -18.38
N ASN A 43 7.51 -9.63 -19.51
CA ASN A 43 8.67 -8.73 -19.63
C ASN A 43 8.57 -7.53 -18.70
N LEU A 44 7.40 -6.88 -18.60
CA LEU A 44 7.19 -5.76 -17.68
C LEU A 44 7.43 -6.17 -16.22
N MET A 45 6.96 -7.34 -15.81
CA MET A 45 7.23 -7.86 -14.47
C MET A 45 8.74 -8.08 -14.22
N THR A 46 9.45 -8.57 -15.23
CA THR A 46 10.91 -8.76 -15.16
C THR A 46 11.67 -7.43 -15.09
N GLU A 47 11.23 -6.40 -15.80
CA GLU A 47 11.85 -5.07 -15.77
C GLU A 47 11.75 -4.39 -14.39
N VAL A 48 10.68 -4.66 -13.63
CA VAL A 48 10.44 -4.00 -12.35
C VAL A 48 10.96 -4.76 -11.13
N ARG A 49 11.38 -6.02 -11.29
CA ARG A 49 11.77 -6.88 -10.17
C ARG A 49 12.90 -6.32 -9.30
N ASP A 50 13.84 -5.61 -9.95
CA ASP A 50 15.01 -5.01 -9.30
C ASP A 50 14.94 -3.46 -9.29
N ALA A 51 13.73 -2.91 -9.31
CA ALA A 51 13.50 -1.46 -9.38
C ALA A 51 14.07 -0.70 -8.17
N GLU A 52 14.17 -1.35 -7.00
CA GLU A 52 14.78 -0.78 -5.81
C GLU A 52 16.25 -0.41 -5.98
N GLN A 53 16.97 -1.03 -6.92
CA GLN A 53 18.36 -0.69 -7.22
C GLN A 53 18.52 0.75 -7.71
N LYS A 54 17.46 1.35 -8.26
CA LYS A 54 17.45 2.75 -8.66
C LYS A 54 17.57 3.73 -7.50
N LEU A 55 17.30 3.27 -6.28
CA LEU A 55 17.42 4.10 -5.09
C LEU A 55 18.87 4.42 -4.71
N TYR A 56 19.85 3.75 -5.28
CA TYR A 56 21.26 4.17 -5.19
C TYR A 56 21.52 5.50 -5.93
N ASP A 57 20.76 5.77 -6.99
CA ASP A 57 20.94 6.93 -7.85
C ASP A 57 19.90 8.03 -7.60
N ILE A 58 18.74 7.65 -7.02
CA ILE A 58 17.58 8.52 -6.87
C ILE A 58 17.10 8.51 -5.42
N ASP A 59 16.99 9.69 -4.82
CA ASP A 59 16.29 9.85 -3.54
C ASP A 59 14.81 10.16 -3.79
N PRO A 60 13.88 9.25 -3.51
CA PRO A 60 12.45 9.46 -3.74
C PRO A 60 11.85 10.55 -2.85
N MET A 61 12.53 10.90 -1.74
CA MET A 61 12.06 11.92 -0.78
C MET A 61 12.35 13.34 -1.25
N ARG A 62 13.36 13.55 -2.06
CA ARG A 62 13.77 14.86 -2.58
C ARG A 62 13.86 15.94 -1.49
N LEU A 63 13.36 17.15 -1.83
CA LEU A 63 13.32 18.30 -0.91
C LEU A 63 12.16 18.23 0.10
N ALA A 64 11.16 17.36 -0.11
CA ALA A 64 10.01 17.24 0.80
C ALA A 64 10.42 16.71 2.18
N LEU A 65 11.38 15.80 2.22
CA LEU A 65 11.96 15.23 3.45
C LEU A 65 13.49 15.23 3.32
N PRO A 66 14.14 16.37 3.51
CA PRO A 66 15.58 16.52 3.29
C PRO A 66 16.41 15.65 4.24
N ARG A 67 17.55 15.13 3.76
CA ARG A 67 18.43 14.24 4.54
C ARG A 67 18.97 14.90 5.80
N GLU A 68 19.18 16.20 5.78
CA GLU A 68 19.67 16.97 6.91
C GLU A 68 18.69 16.92 8.10
N LYS A 69 17.41 16.92 7.80
CA LYS A 69 16.34 16.82 8.82
C LYS A 69 15.98 15.38 9.17
N TYR A 70 16.14 14.48 8.22
CA TYR A 70 15.80 13.05 8.36
C TYR A 70 17.04 12.22 8.01
N PRO A 71 18.04 12.19 8.93
CA PRO A 71 19.32 11.53 8.69
C PRO A 71 19.14 10.03 8.50
N CYS A 72 20.01 9.46 7.68
CA CYS A 72 20.04 8.05 7.38
C CYS A 72 21.45 7.67 6.93
N THR A 73 22.06 6.68 7.57
CA THR A 73 23.36 6.13 7.21
C THR A 73 23.25 5.02 6.15
N ALA A 74 22.07 4.45 5.97
CA ALA A 74 21.83 3.45 4.94
C ALA A 74 22.08 3.99 3.52
N PRO A 75 22.43 3.12 2.55
CA PRO A 75 22.72 3.51 1.17
C PRO A 75 21.59 4.31 0.51
N ALA A 76 20.35 3.94 0.82
CA ALA A 76 19.14 4.59 0.31
C ALA A 76 18.17 4.90 1.44
N ARG A 77 17.06 5.54 1.11
CA ARG A 77 15.92 5.72 2.00
C ARG A 77 14.61 5.65 1.21
N LEU A 78 13.54 5.28 1.88
CA LEU A 78 12.24 5.12 1.26
C LEU A 78 11.10 5.31 2.26
N ARG A 79 9.87 5.39 1.76
CA ARG A 79 8.66 5.31 2.58
C ARG A 79 8.13 3.88 2.59
N VAL A 80 7.62 3.45 3.73
CA VAL A 80 7.10 2.09 3.90
C VAL A 80 5.89 1.86 2.98
N GLY A 81 4.92 2.76 3.00
CA GLY A 81 3.67 2.57 2.27
C GLY A 81 3.81 2.63 0.76
N PRO A 82 4.30 3.73 0.17
CA PRO A 82 4.31 3.88 -1.27
C PRO A 82 5.48 3.18 -1.97
N ASP A 83 6.62 3.02 -1.29
CA ASP A 83 7.83 2.53 -1.93
C ASP A 83 8.12 1.07 -1.57
N TRP A 84 8.37 0.80 -0.27
CA TRP A 84 8.76 -0.54 0.16
C TRP A 84 7.73 -1.60 -0.21
N LEU A 85 6.43 -1.35 0.04
CA LEU A 85 5.38 -2.30 -0.29
C LEU A 85 5.21 -2.54 -1.79
N ALA A 86 5.55 -1.54 -2.62
CA ALA A 86 5.58 -1.74 -4.08
C ALA A 86 6.73 -2.66 -4.49
N TYR A 87 7.93 -2.49 -3.92
CA TYR A 87 9.05 -3.41 -4.14
C TYR A 87 8.76 -4.81 -3.62
N VAL A 88 8.18 -4.90 -2.43
CA VAL A 88 7.74 -6.17 -1.85
C VAL A 88 6.80 -6.92 -2.79
N GLY A 89 5.82 -6.25 -3.39
CA GLY A 89 4.93 -6.85 -4.37
C GLY A 89 5.66 -7.32 -5.64
N ASN A 90 6.69 -6.57 -6.10
CA ASN A 90 7.52 -7.00 -7.23
C ASN A 90 8.37 -8.22 -6.87
N TRP A 91 8.98 -8.25 -5.70
CA TRP A 91 9.78 -9.37 -5.20
C TRP A 91 8.93 -10.62 -4.94
N MET A 92 7.74 -10.46 -4.36
CA MET A 92 6.77 -11.54 -4.18
C MET A 92 6.44 -12.21 -5.52
N THR A 93 6.14 -11.41 -6.52
CA THR A 93 5.82 -11.90 -7.87
C THR A 93 6.99 -12.62 -8.51
N GLU A 94 8.22 -12.11 -8.38
CA GLU A 94 9.38 -12.78 -8.94
C GLU A 94 9.69 -14.09 -8.20
N TRP A 95 9.56 -14.11 -6.87
CA TRP A 95 9.70 -15.34 -6.09
C TRP A 95 8.63 -16.38 -6.47
N GLU A 96 7.37 -15.97 -6.58
CA GLU A 96 6.26 -16.83 -7.02
C GLU A 96 6.53 -17.45 -8.41
N ARG A 97 6.99 -16.64 -9.36
CA ARG A 97 7.20 -17.06 -10.74
C ARG A 97 8.41 -17.97 -10.94
N THR A 98 9.48 -17.73 -10.20
CA THR A 98 10.79 -18.33 -10.48
C THR A 98 11.29 -19.25 -9.38
N GLY A 99 10.71 -19.18 -8.18
CA GLY A 99 11.22 -19.84 -6.98
C GLY A 99 12.51 -19.22 -6.43
N ASN A 100 12.95 -18.05 -6.94
CA ASN A 100 14.18 -17.41 -6.48
C ASN A 100 14.02 -16.86 -5.07
N THR A 101 14.60 -17.57 -4.10
CA THR A 101 14.49 -17.24 -2.67
C THR A 101 15.22 -15.97 -2.28
N ALA A 102 16.11 -15.42 -3.10
CA ALA A 102 16.76 -14.15 -2.81
C ALA A 102 15.75 -13.01 -2.65
N TYR A 103 14.67 -13.01 -3.42
CA TYR A 103 13.59 -12.01 -3.29
C TYR A 103 12.75 -12.23 -2.04
N ARG A 104 12.44 -13.49 -1.70
CA ARG A 104 11.80 -13.83 -0.42
C ARG A 104 12.65 -13.34 0.76
N ASP A 105 13.94 -13.54 0.70
CA ASP A 105 14.85 -13.19 1.79
C ASP A 105 14.93 -11.68 1.99
N LYS A 106 14.86 -10.87 0.92
CA LYS A 106 14.69 -9.41 1.02
C LYS A 106 13.37 -9.02 1.69
N ILE A 107 12.26 -9.68 1.36
CA ILE A 107 10.96 -9.46 2.00
C ILE A 107 11.07 -9.73 3.49
N ILE A 108 11.60 -10.88 3.88
CA ILE A 108 11.76 -11.28 5.28
C ILE A 108 12.69 -10.31 6.03
N ALA A 109 13.78 -9.87 5.41
CA ALA A 109 14.69 -8.89 6.01
C ALA A 109 13.97 -7.57 6.32
N GLY A 110 13.17 -7.06 5.39
CA GLY A 110 12.38 -5.85 5.61
C GLY A 110 11.30 -6.02 6.69
N MET A 111 10.56 -7.13 6.67
CA MET A 111 9.57 -7.46 7.69
C MET A 111 10.18 -7.51 9.10
N LYS A 112 11.32 -8.20 9.25
CA LYS A 112 12.06 -8.28 10.53
C LYS A 112 12.55 -6.92 10.98
N SER A 113 13.09 -6.13 10.05
CA SER A 113 13.56 -4.78 10.35
C SER A 113 12.44 -3.92 10.91
N ILE A 114 11.28 -3.87 10.25
CA ILE A 114 10.14 -3.07 10.71
C ILE A 114 9.60 -3.61 12.05
N ALA A 115 9.50 -4.93 12.20
CA ALA A 115 9.02 -5.54 13.45
C ALA A 115 9.93 -5.23 14.65
N ALA A 116 11.20 -4.97 14.43
CA ALA A 116 12.17 -4.58 15.45
C ALA A 116 12.16 -3.07 15.78
N LEU A 117 11.46 -2.23 15.02
CA LEU A 117 11.37 -0.80 15.28
C LEU A 117 10.49 -0.51 16.52
N PRO A 118 10.74 0.61 17.23
CA PRO A 118 10.03 0.94 18.48
C PRO A 118 8.51 0.88 18.41
N HIS A 119 7.95 1.32 17.29
CA HIS A 119 6.50 1.34 17.04
C HIS A 119 6.11 0.59 15.76
N GLY A 120 6.95 -0.35 15.30
CA GLY A 120 6.71 -1.09 14.08
C GLY A 120 6.47 -0.16 12.88
N ILE A 121 5.38 -0.38 12.17
CA ILE A 121 5.00 0.41 10.96
C ILE A 121 4.74 1.89 11.29
N PHE A 122 4.38 2.22 12.53
CA PHE A 122 4.13 3.61 12.93
C PHE A 122 5.42 4.39 13.26
N THR A 123 6.58 3.76 13.28
CA THR A 123 7.83 4.40 13.67
C THR A 123 8.24 5.55 12.76
N GLY A 124 8.63 6.66 13.36
CA GLY A 124 9.26 7.78 12.70
C GLY A 124 8.31 8.59 11.80
N PRO A 125 8.88 9.36 10.87
CA PRO A 125 8.12 10.21 9.93
C PRO A 125 7.58 9.44 8.72
N GLY A 126 7.63 8.10 8.71
CA GLY A 126 7.31 7.25 7.58
C GLY A 126 8.45 7.11 6.56
N VAL A 127 9.63 7.63 6.86
CA VAL A 127 10.86 7.48 6.06
C VAL A 127 11.84 6.65 6.85
N LEU A 128 12.30 5.56 6.24
CA LEU A 128 13.29 4.64 6.80
C LEU A 128 14.54 4.62 5.92
N GLY A 129 15.69 4.37 6.54
CA GLY A 129 16.88 3.94 5.84
C GLY A 129 16.63 2.58 5.17
N PHE A 130 17.25 2.36 4.03
CA PHE A 130 17.03 1.18 3.23
C PHE A 130 18.31 0.72 2.53
N ASP A 131 18.56 -0.56 2.57
CA ASP A 131 19.60 -1.20 1.77
C ASP A 131 18.96 -1.98 0.60
N PRO A 132 19.06 -1.48 -0.63
CA PRO A 132 18.52 -2.17 -1.80
C PRO A 132 19.09 -3.57 -2.06
N ALA A 133 20.33 -3.83 -1.61
CA ALA A 133 20.96 -5.14 -1.81
C ALA A 133 20.31 -6.21 -0.93
N THR A 134 20.02 -5.89 0.32
CA THR A 134 19.57 -6.86 1.33
C THR A 134 18.09 -6.77 1.67
N GLY A 135 17.43 -5.64 1.37
CA GLY A 135 16.06 -5.36 1.79
C GLY A 135 15.94 -4.88 3.25
N VAL A 136 17.04 -4.72 3.97
CA VAL A 136 17.07 -4.27 5.37
C VAL A 136 16.63 -2.81 5.48
N LEU A 137 15.83 -2.53 6.50
CA LEU A 137 15.36 -1.20 6.85
C LEU A 137 15.93 -0.77 8.19
N SER A 138 16.14 0.54 8.38
CA SER A 138 16.64 1.12 9.63
C SER A 138 15.94 2.45 9.93
N TYR A 139 15.95 2.83 11.20
CA TYR A 139 15.50 4.13 11.66
C TYR A 139 16.49 4.70 12.69
N GLU A 140 16.97 5.91 12.44
CA GLU A 140 18.02 6.56 13.24
C GLU A 140 17.54 7.86 13.89
N GLY A 141 16.24 8.18 13.74
CA GLY A 141 15.65 9.39 14.29
C GLY A 141 15.13 9.22 15.72
N ASP A 142 14.27 10.14 16.13
CA ASP A 142 13.60 10.12 17.42
C ASP A 142 12.75 8.84 17.58
N PRO A 143 13.06 7.95 18.53
CA PRO A 143 12.37 6.69 18.72
C PRO A 143 10.90 6.85 19.12
N ASP A 144 10.53 7.99 19.71
CA ASP A 144 9.16 8.27 20.15
C ASP A 144 8.28 8.86 19.04
N LEU A 145 8.91 9.28 17.93
CA LEU A 145 8.18 9.84 16.79
C LEU A 145 7.34 8.77 16.09
N GLN A 146 6.06 9.05 15.95
CA GLN A 146 5.12 8.17 15.26
C GLN A 146 4.40 8.90 14.13
N ARG A 147 4.07 8.15 13.08
CA ARG A 147 3.24 8.59 11.97
C ARG A 147 2.35 7.45 11.46
N THR A 148 1.19 7.80 10.97
CA THR A 148 0.37 6.86 10.19
C THR A 148 0.82 6.86 8.72
N GLU A 149 0.89 5.69 8.11
CA GLU A 149 1.26 5.54 6.70
C GLU A 149 0.02 5.10 5.90
N HIS A 150 -0.86 6.06 5.61
CA HIS A 150 -2.12 5.82 4.91
C HIS A 150 -1.92 5.26 3.49
N LEU A 151 -0.76 5.49 2.88
CA LEU A 151 -0.49 4.98 1.54
C LEU A 151 -0.38 3.45 1.50
N ILE A 152 -0.19 2.78 2.64
CA ILE A 152 -0.32 1.33 2.74
C ILE A 152 -1.71 0.88 2.30
N THR A 153 -2.74 1.59 2.73
CA THR A 153 -4.14 1.21 2.45
C THR A 153 -4.59 1.59 1.05
N ILE A 154 -4.05 2.70 0.49
CA ILE A 154 -4.49 3.27 -0.78
C ILE A 154 -3.74 2.67 -1.98
N MET A 155 -2.46 2.30 -1.80
CA MET A 155 -1.57 1.90 -2.90
C MET A 155 -1.44 0.38 -3.07
N GLY A 156 -2.35 -0.40 -2.48
CA GLY A 156 -2.37 -1.86 -2.65
C GLY A 156 -1.47 -2.64 -1.69
N GLY A 157 -0.84 -1.97 -0.73
CA GLY A 157 0.03 -2.64 0.25
C GLY A 157 -0.71 -3.63 1.15
N PHE A 158 -1.97 -3.34 1.46
CA PHE A 158 -2.82 -4.24 2.22
C PHE A 158 -2.98 -5.61 1.52
N GLN A 159 -3.26 -5.61 0.23
CA GLN A 159 -3.44 -6.83 -0.55
C GLN A 159 -2.15 -7.64 -0.62
N VAL A 160 -1.03 -6.97 -0.92
CA VAL A 160 0.29 -7.62 -0.97
C VAL A 160 0.63 -8.26 0.38
N MET A 161 0.38 -7.56 1.50
CA MET A 161 0.64 -8.12 2.82
C MET A 161 -0.25 -9.29 3.19
N ASN A 162 -1.53 -9.23 2.82
CA ASN A 162 -2.44 -10.36 3.06
C ASN A 162 -1.95 -11.63 2.37
N GLU A 163 -1.55 -11.54 1.11
CA GLU A 163 -1.02 -12.69 0.38
C GLU A 163 0.28 -13.20 1.00
N LEU A 164 1.20 -12.30 1.32
CA LEU A 164 2.49 -12.69 1.91
C LEU A 164 2.36 -13.40 3.24
N MET A 165 1.37 -13.04 4.06
CA MET A 165 1.16 -13.71 5.34
C MET A 165 0.61 -15.13 5.22
N GLU A 166 0.03 -15.49 4.07
CA GLU A 166 -0.29 -16.88 3.74
C GLU A 166 0.93 -17.65 3.20
N MET A 167 1.93 -16.95 2.68
CA MET A 167 3.16 -17.53 2.10
C MET A 167 4.33 -17.60 3.07
N ILE A 168 4.38 -16.70 4.05
CA ILE A 168 5.50 -16.53 5.00
C ILE A 168 4.96 -16.51 6.43
N ASP A 169 5.27 -17.54 7.20
CA ASP A 169 4.99 -17.54 8.64
C ASP A 169 6.14 -16.85 9.39
N LEU A 170 5.90 -15.62 9.80
CA LEU A 170 6.84 -14.80 10.56
C LEU A 170 6.12 -14.18 11.77
N PRO A 171 6.15 -14.84 12.95
CA PRO A 171 5.33 -14.44 14.10
C PRO A 171 5.52 -12.99 14.56
N GLU A 172 6.74 -12.47 14.50
CA GLU A 172 7.03 -11.07 14.83
C GLU A 172 6.35 -10.10 13.86
N TRP A 173 6.34 -10.42 12.59
CA TRP A 173 5.64 -9.63 11.59
C TRP A 173 4.12 -9.73 11.74
N ASN A 174 3.61 -10.92 11.96
CA ASN A 174 2.17 -11.15 12.17
C ASN A 174 1.64 -10.30 13.33
N ARG A 175 2.39 -10.22 14.42
CA ARG A 175 2.05 -9.33 15.56
C ARG A 175 2.11 -7.85 15.17
N THR A 176 3.16 -7.44 14.44
CA THR A 176 3.35 -6.05 14.01
C THR A 176 2.23 -5.60 13.07
N TRP A 177 1.86 -6.44 12.11
CA TRP A 177 0.77 -6.17 11.18
C TRP A 177 -0.59 -6.12 11.87
N LEU A 178 -0.85 -7.06 12.78
CA LEU A 178 -2.07 -7.04 13.57
C LEU A 178 -2.19 -5.79 14.45
N THR A 179 -1.09 -5.37 15.08
CA THR A 179 -1.04 -4.13 15.86
C THR A 179 -1.33 -2.92 14.96
N PHE A 180 -0.70 -2.84 13.80
CA PHE A 180 -0.98 -1.81 12.81
C PHE A 180 -2.47 -1.77 12.43
N ALA A 181 -3.05 -2.93 12.10
CA ALA A 181 -4.44 -3.04 11.69
C ALA A 181 -5.43 -2.58 12.79
N ARG A 182 -5.16 -2.95 14.04
CA ARG A 182 -6.00 -2.58 15.19
C ARG A 182 -5.94 -1.11 15.56
N GLU A 183 -4.73 -0.52 15.49
CA GLU A 183 -4.49 0.82 16.02
C GLU A 183 -4.58 1.91 14.95
N TYR A 184 -4.58 1.53 13.69
CA TYR A 184 -4.49 2.50 12.58
C TYR A 184 -5.58 3.56 12.64
N LYS A 185 -6.84 3.18 12.83
CA LYS A 185 -7.98 4.09 12.82
C LYS A 185 -7.84 5.20 13.87
N GLU A 186 -7.50 4.82 15.11
CA GLU A 186 -7.30 5.77 16.19
C GLU A 186 -6.06 6.65 15.98
N LYS A 187 -4.96 6.05 15.56
CA LYS A 187 -3.73 6.81 15.27
C LYS A 187 -3.91 7.74 14.06
N ALA A 188 -4.64 7.34 13.03
CA ALA A 188 -4.93 8.19 11.89
C ALA A 188 -5.76 9.41 12.31
N ARG A 189 -6.73 9.23 13.20
CA ARG A 189 -7.55 10.31 13.73
C ARG A 189 -6.76 11.27 14.62
N THR A 190 -5.89 10.74 15.47
CA THR A 190 -5.17 11.54 16.48
C THR A 190 -3.89 12.19 15.94
N ILE A 191 -3.16 11.49 15.07
CA ILE A 191 -1.86 11.94 14.56
C ILE A 191 -2.01 12.74 13.26
N THR A 192 -2.78 12.24 12.31
CA THR A 192 -2.86 12.85 10.96
C THR A 192 -4.11 13.69 10.74
N HIS A 193 -5.11 13.59 11.61
CA HIS A 193 -6.42 14.23 11.49
C HIS A 193 -7.12 14.00 10.13
N ASN A 194 -6.75 12.92 9.45
CA ASN A 194 -7.30 12.54 8.16
C ASN A 194 -7.58 11.04 8.14
N PRO A 195 -8.68 10.60 8.76
CA PRO A 195 -9.06 9.20 8.76
C PRO A 195 -9.53 8.81 7.35
N PHE A 196 -8.67 8.10 6.61
CA PHE A 196 -9.13 7.37 5.45
C PHE A 196 -9.95 6.15 5.91
N PRO A 197 -10.99 5.77 5.19
CA PRO A 197 -11.71 4.55 5.46
C PRO A 197 -10.77 3.35 5.43
N VAL A 198 -10.74 2.63 6.53
CA VAL A 198 -9.79 1.51 6.73
C VAL A 198 -10.50 0.21 7.09
N THR A 199 -11.74 0.10 6.66
CA THR A 199 -12.62 -1.04 6.89
C THR A 199 -11.91 -2.38 6.72
N ARG A 200 -11.04 -2.53 5.73
CA ARG A 200 -10.27 -3.77 5.52
C ARG A 200 -9.27 -4.07 6.63
N LEU A 201 -8.63 -3.06 7.20
CA LEU A 201 -7.73 -3.24 8.36
C LEU A 201 -8.52 -3.64 9.60
N THR A 202 -9.65 -2.98 9.86
CA THR A 202 -10.54 -3.30 10.98
C THR A 202 -11.08 -4.73 10.83
N ALA A 203 -11.53 -5.10 9.63
CA ALA A 203 -12.02 -6.44 9.32
C ALA A 203 -10.94 -7.52 9.49
N TYR A 204 -9.72 -7.25 9.01
CA TYR A 204 -8.57 -8.14 9.24
C TYR A 204 -8.31 -8.35 10.74
N ALA A 205 -8.28 -7.28 11.51
CA ALA A 205 -8.07 -7.37 12.94
C ALA A 205 -9.21 -8.13 13.64
N ALA A 206 -10.46 -7.91 13.24
CA ALA A 206 -11.62 -8.63 13.74
C ALA A 206 -11.51 -10.14 13.47
N ALA A 207 -11.20 -10.51 12.25
CA ALA A 207 -11.04 -11.91 11.83
C ALA A 207 -9.91 -12.61 12.60
N LYS A 208 -8.74 -11.98 12.70
CA LYS A 208 -7.57 -12.57 13.39
C LYS A 208 -7.74 -12.66 14.92
N THR A 209 -8.58 -11.84 15.51
CA THR A 209 -8.82 -11.85 16.98
C THR A 209 -10.14 -12.52 17.38
N GLY A 210 -11.00 -12.85 16.42
CA GLY A 210 -12.37 -13.33 16.70
C GLY A 210 -13.27 -12.27 17.37
N ASN A 211 -12.92 -10.98 17.23
CA ASN A 211 -13.64 -9.89 17.87
C ASN A 211 -14.87 -9.48 17.07
N ARG A 212 -16.06 -9.84 17.56
CA ARG A 212 -17.34 -9.55 16.91
C ARG A 212 -17.70 -8.06 16.94
N GLU A 213 -17.25 -7.31 17.94
CA GLU A 213 -17.52 -5.86 18.02
C GLU A 213 -16.74 -5.13 16.91
N LEU A 214 -15.47 -5.49 16.72
CA LEU A 214 -14.69 -4.97 15.59
C LEU A 214 -15.27 -5.37 14.23
N ALA A 215 -15.83 -6.56 14.12
CA ALA A 215 -16.50 -6.99 12.89
C ALA A 215 -17.74 -6.14 12.61
N ALA A 216 -18.57 -5.92 13.59
CA ALA A 216 -19.73 -5.03 13.48
C ALA A 216 -19.32 -3.59 13.16
N GLU A 217 -18.26 -3.08 13.81
CA GLU A 217 -17.71 -1.75 13.52
C GLU A 217 -17.23 -1.63 12.08
N ALA A 218 -16.57 -2.65 11.53
CA ALA A 218 -16.11 -2.64 10.14
C ALA A 218 -17.28 -2.57 9.14
N TRP A 219 -18.35 -3.34 9.39
CA TRP A 219 -19.57 -3.29 8.57
C TRP A 219 -20.28 -1.93 8.67
N ASP A 220 -20.42 -1.41 9.90
CA ASP A 220 -21.01 -0.09 10.13
C ASP A 220 -20.22 1.02 9.40
N GLU A 221 -18.89 0.98 9.47
CA GLU A 221 -18.03 1.91 8.75
C GLU A 221 -18.21 1.79 7.23
N LEU A 222 -18.29 0.58 6.70
CA LEU A 222 -18.51 0.36 5.26
C LEU A 222 -19.82 0.99 4.80
N TRP A 223 -20.90 0.79 5.56
CA TRP A 223 -22.22 1.28 5.21
C TRP A 223 -22.40 2.79 5.43
N HIS A 224 -21.96 3.32 6.57
CA HIS A 224 -22.24 4.70 6.92
C HIS A 224 -21.23 5.70 6.38
N VAL A 225 -19.96 5.39 6.41
CA VAL A 225 -18.91 6.30 5.90
C VAL A 225 -18.98 6.48 4.39
N TRP A 226 -19.30 5.41 3.68
CA TRP A 226 -19.32 5.43 2.22
C TRP A 226 -20.65 5.86 1.63
N HIS A 227 -21.76 5.63 2.31
CA HIS A 227 -23.08 6.04 1.85
C HIS A 227 -23.44 7.48 2.25
N ASN A 228 -22.81 8.02 3.28
CA ASN A 228 -22.83 9.43 3.66
C ASN A 228 -24.23 10.04 3.80
N ASP A 229 -25.28 9.25 4.03
CA ASP A 229 -26.70 9.64 4.14
C ASP A 229 -27.19 10.66 3.07
N LYS A 230 -26.37 10.93 2.06
CA LYS A 230 -26.74 11.81 0.96
C LYS A 230 -27.54 11.04 -0.06
N PRO A 231 -28.68 11.58 -0.48
CA PRO A 231 -29.47 10.93 -1.53
C PRO A 231 -28.60 10.74 -2.78
N PHE A 232 -28.71 9.57 -3.37
CA PHE A 232 -28.10 9.29 -4.67
C PHE A 232 -28.74 10.21 -5.70
N THR A 233 -28.02 11.25 -6.13
CA THR A 233 -28.51 12.22 -7.10
C THR A 233 -27.89 11.94 -8.46
N VAL A 234 -28.75 11.70 -9.44
CA VAL A 234 -28.33 11.58 -10.84
C VAL A 234 -28.57 12.92 -11.53
N ARG A 235 -27.56 13.40 -12.20
CA ARG A 235 -27.62 14.58 -13.05
C ARG A 235 -27.53 14.16 -14.50
N ARG A 236 -28.52 14.56 -15.30
CA ARG A 236 -28.49 14.37 -16.76
C ARG A 236 -27.63 15.46 -17.39
N VAL A 237 -26.61 15.03 -18.15
CA VAL A 237 -25.63 15.94 -18.78
C VAL A 237 -25.62 15.70 -20.29
N GLU A 238 -25.71 16.78 -21.05
CA GLU A 238 -25.46 16.74 -22.48
C GLU A 238 -23.97 16.97 -22.75
N VAL A 239 -23.35 16.03 -23.45
CA VAL A 239 -21.95 16.10 -23.85
C VAL A 239 -21.92 16.13 -25.37
N PRO A 240 -21.35 17.18 -25.99
CA PRO A 240 -21.38 17.36 -27.45
C PRO A 240 -20.86 16.17 -28.26
N GLU A 241 -19.89 15.46 -27.69
CA GLU A 241 -19.22 14.30 -28.33
C GLU A 241 -19.99 12.99 -28.19
N VAL A 242 -21.07 12.97 -27.40
CA VAL A 242 -21.87 11.76 -27.12
C VAL A 242 -23.26 11.91 -27.73
N PRO A 243 -23.74 10.93 -28.53
CA PRO A 243 -25.01 11.03 -29.25
C PRO A 243 -26.27 11.15 -28.40
N ALA A 244 -26.18 10.82 -27.12
CA ALA A 244 -27.31 10.89 -26.19
C ALA A 244 -26.86 11.45 -24.85
N PRO A 245 -27.77 12.11 -24.09
CA PRO A 245 -27.48 12.59 -22.74
C PRO A 245 -27.01 11.46 -21.83
N VAL A 246 -26.03 11.75 -20.97
CA VAL A 246 -25.43 10.81 -20.02
C VAL A 246 -25.97 11.11 -18.62
N ASP A 247 -26.33 10.08 -17.90
CA ASP A 247 -26.67 10.21 -16.49
C ASP A 247 -25.38 10.11 -15.62
N GLU A 248 -25.06 11.20 -14.94
CA GLU A 248 -23.89 11.29 -14.07
C GLU A 248 -24.30 11.33 -12.60
N ASN A 249 -23.53 10.62 -11.77
CA ASN A 249 -23.53 10.83 -10.33
C ASN A 249 -22.30 11.65 -9.93
N PRO A 250 -22.44 12.95 -9.61
CA PRO A 250 -21.29 13.80 -9.31
C PRO A 250 -20.67 13.53 -7.93
N VAL A 251 -21.28 12.68 -7.11
CA VAL A 251 -20.88 12.44 -5.71
C VAL A 251 -20.00 11.20 -5.59
N VAL A 252 -20.06 10.26 -6.52
CA VAL A 252 -19.28 9.02 -6.47
C VAL A 252 -18.12 9.08 -7.45
N CYS A 253 -16.90 8.98 -6.95
CA CYS A 253 -15.74 8.80 -7.81
C CYS A 253 -15.42 7.30 -8.00
N THR A 254 -14.78 6.97 -9.11
CA THR A 254 -14.44 5.57 -9.44
C THR A 254 -13.47 4.94 -8.45
N ASN A 255 -12.54 5.73 -7.87
CA ASN A 255 -11.63 5.24 -6.85
C ASN A 255 -12.37 4.83 -5.57
N ASP A 256 -13.34 5.63 -5.16
CA ASP A 256 -14.14 5.35 -3.96
C ASP A 256 -15.00 4.11 -4.18
N ALA A 257 -15.66 4.02 -5.32
CA ALA A 257 -16.45 2.84 -5.69
C ALA A 257 -15.59 1.56 -5.70
N ALA A 258 -14.39 1.61 -6.29
CA ALA A 258 -13.48 0.47 -6.33
C ALA A 258 -12.99 0.10 -4.90
N THR A 259 -12.64 1.07 -4.07
CA THR A 259 -12.17 0.82 -2.71
C THR A 259 -13.29 0.22 -1.84
N TRP A 260 -14.50 0.74 -1.98
CA TRP A 260 -15.68 0.21 -1.29
C TRP A 260 -15.96 -1.23 -1.70
N SER A 261 -15.98 -1.51 -3.02
CA SER A 261 -16.25 -2.84 -3.54
C SER A 261 -15.20 -3.87 -3.08
N LEU A 262 -13.92 -3.50 -3.13
CA LEU A 262 -12.84 -4.36 -2.64
C LEU A 262 -12.94 -4.60 -1.13
N ALA A 263 -13.37 -3.60 -0.35
CA ALA A 263 -13.60 -3.77 1.08
C ALA A 263 -14.77 -4.72 1.34
N ALA A 264 -15.89 -4.55 0.64
CA ALA A 264 -17.08 -5.40 0.77
C ALA A 264 -16.76 -6.87 0.44
N ILE A 265 -16.06 -7.11 -0.68
CA ILE A 265 -15.66 -8.48 -1.08
C ILE A 265 -14.77 -9.12 -0.03
N TYR A 266 -13.75 -8.41 0.44
CA TYR A 266 -12.85 -8.91 1.48
C TYR A 266 -13.59 -9.22 2.79
N MET A 267 -14.47 -8.33 3.21
CA MET A 267 -15.22 -8.49 4.46
C MET A 267 -16.19 -9.68 4.41
N GLN A 268 -16.84 -9.92 3.29
CA GLN A 268 -17.69 -11.10 3.09
C GLN A 268 -16.90 -12.41 3.23
N GLU A 269 -15.62 -12.40 2.88
CA GLU A 269 -14.77 -13.58 3.05
C GLU A 269 -14.33 -13.79 4.50
N VAL A 270 -13.88 -12.72 5.18
CA VAL A 270 -13.17 -12.86 6.46
C VAL A 270 -14.04 -12.65 7.69
N ILE A 271 -15.12 -11.89 7.58
CA ILE A 271 -16.10 -11.58 8.63
C ILE A 271 -17.52 -11.55 8.05
N PRO A 272 -18.02 -12.67 7.51
CA PRO A 272 -19.37 -12.70 6.95
C PRO A 272 -20.40 -12.22 7.96
N GLU A 273 -21.48 -11.58 7.47
CA GLU A 273 -22.60 -11.09 8.30
C GLU A 273 -23.28 -12.21 9.09
#